data_d3504696126fbfae912178bd62b6f370
#
_entry.id   d3504696126fbfae912178bd62b6f370
#
_cell.length_a   1.000
_cell.length_b   1.000
_cell.length_c   1.000
_cell.angle_alpha   90.00
_cell.angle_beta   90.00
_cell.angle_gamma   90.00
#
_symmetry.space_group_name_H-M   'P 1'
#
loop_
_entity.id
_entity.type
_entity.pdbx_description
1 polymer ?
#
loop_
_entity_poly.entity_id
_entity_poly.type
_entity_poly.pdbx_seq_one_letter_code
_entity_poly.pdbx_strand_id
1 'polypeptide(L)'
;MTFRMDPRAKLYLLLLANLMLLFHVGTGAEAAATALCLLLFFLSGKARAGVRLSVLYFGLLAVDLFVVPRAGDGVLLNLLSLVSVGVRMMLPCIITGAYAFSTTTVGELTAALRRMHLPESIIIPCAVVVRFFPTVGEDYRHIRAAMALRGIAAGRGALLRHPVQSLEYILMPLLMNSNNVAQDLSAAALTKGIGLPGRHTCMTELRLTAWDFLYPALCTLPLLWKVVTPVSYTHLRAHETKAN
;
A
#
# COMPACT_ATOMS: atom_id res chain seq x y z
N MET A 1 23.67 3.87 6.74
CA MET A 1 22.55 4.41 7.56
C MET A 1 21.29 4.31 6.73
N THR A 2 20.39 3.40 7.06
CA THR A 2 19.10 3.29 6.37
C THR A 2 18.18 4.37 6.95
N PHE A 3 17.73 5.28 6.11
CA PHE A 3 16.77 6.32 6.48
C PHE A 3 15.45 5.64 6.88
N ARG A 4 15.09 5.70 8.16
CA ARG A 4 13.85 5.15 8.69
C ARG A 4 12.89 6.30 8.98
N MET A 5 11.88 6.40 8.17
CA MET A 5 10.78 7.35 8.30
C MET A 5 9.73 6.81 9.26
N ASP A 6 9.12 7.68 10.07
CA ASP A 6 8.04 7.30 11.00
C ASP A 6 6.83 6.75 10.20
N PRO A 7 6.19 5.65 10.63
CA PRO A 7 5.03 5.07 9.95
C PRO A 7 3.86 6.03 9.76
N ARG A 8 3.70 7.03 10.62
CA ARG A 8 2.66 8.06 10.50
C ARG A 8 2.87 8.91 9.24
N ALA A 9 4.11 9.34 9.00
CA ALA A 9 4.46 10.11 7.81
C ALA A 9 4.24 9.28 6.53
N LYS A 10 4.50 7.98 6.58
CA LYS A 10 4.22 7.07 5.46
C LYS A 10 2.73 6.89 5.19
N LEU A 11 1.90 6.78 6.24
CA LEU A 11 0.44 6.73 6.11
C LEU A 11 -0.10 8.04 5.53
N TYR A 12 0.44 9.18 5.95
CA TYR A 12 0.08 10.47 5.38
C TYR A 12 0.44 10.56 3.89
N LEU A 13 1.65 10.10 3.51
CA LEU A 13 2.06 10.06 2.09
C LEU A 13 1.17 9.15 1.26
N LEU A 14 0.73 8.02 1.81
CA LEU A 14 -0.20 7.11 1.14
C LEU A 14 -1.57 7.79 0.91
N LEU A 15 -2.07 8.47 1.92
CA LEU A 15 -3.32 9.23 1.83
C LEU A 15 -3.21 10.36 0.81
N LEU A 16 -2.09 11.07 0.81
CA LEU A 16 -1.79 12.13 -0.15
C LEU A 16 -1.73 11.61 -1.58
N ALA A 17 -1.08 10.46 -1.82
CA ALA A 17 -1.03 9.83 -3.14
C ALA A 17 -2.43 9.43 -3.65
N ASN A 18 -3.30 8.91 -2.76
CA ASN A 18 -4.69 8.65 -3.09
C ASN A 18 -5.48 9.92 -3.40
N LEU A 19 -5.21 10.99 -2.66
CA LEU A 19 -5.86 12.29 -2.88
C LEU A 19 -5.44 12.89 -4.23
N MET A 20 -4.17 12.75 -4.59
CA MET A 20 -3.67 13.18 -5.92
C MET A 20 -4.34 12.43 -7.06
N LEU A 21 -4.60 11.13 -6.89
CA LEU A 21 -5.36 10.33 -7.84
C LEU A 21 -6.79 10.86 -8.01
N LEU A 22 -7.46 11.17 -6.90
CA LEU A 22 -8.84 11.67 -6.89
C LEU A 22 -8.98 13.04 -7.57
N PHE A 23 -8.06 13.96 -7.32
CA PHE A 23 -8.09 15.32 -7.86
C PHE A 23 -7.51 15.45 -9.27
N HIS A 24 -7.07 14.37 -9.91
CA HIS A 24 -6.49 14.38 -11.25
C HIS A 24 -5.46 15.53 -11.42
N VAL A 25 -4.47 15.52 -10.57
CA VAL A 25 -3.39 16.51 -10.58
C VAL A 25 -2.64 16.42 -11.89
N GLY A 26 -2.41 17.54 -12.58
CA GLY A 26 -1.80 17.57 -13.92
C GLY A 26 -0.46 16.82 -14.00
N THR A 27 -0.10 16.34 -15.18
CA THR A 27 1.04 15.46 -15.44
C THR A 27 2.37 15.91 -14.83
N GLY A 28 2.64 17.23 -14.82
CA GLY A 28 3.86 17.77 -14.23
C GLY A 28 3.92 17.66 -12.70
N ALA A 29 2.82 17.98 -12.02
CA ALA A 29 2.76 17.90 -10.57
C ALA A 29 2.74 16.43 -10.07
N GLU A 30 2.06 15.55 -10.82
CA GLU A 30 2.09 14.10 -10.60
C GLU A 30 3.52 13.54 -10.75
N ALA A 31 4.24 13.95 -11.81
CA ALA A 31 5.62 13.52 -12.04
C ALA A 31 6.58 14.01 -10.94
N ALA A 32 6.42 15.24 -10.48
CA ALA A 32 7.20 15.78 -9.36
C ALA A 32 6.95 15.01 -8.05
N ALA A 33 5.69 14.75 -7.72
CA ALA A 33 5.33 14.01 -6.51
C ALA A 33 5.81 12.55 -6.55
N THR A 34 5.67 11.88 -7.70
CA THR A 34 6.18 10.51 -7.88
C THR A 34 7.70 10.45 -7.84
N ALA A 35 8.40 11.42 -8.41
CA ALA A 35 9.86 11.51 -8.30
C ALA A 35 10.30 11.66 -6.84
N LEU A 36 9.61 12.47 -6.05
CA LEU A 36 9.85 12.59 -4.61
C LEU A 36 9.60 11.26 -3.88
N CYS A 37 8.48 10.56 -4.16
CA CYS A 37 8.20 9.26 -3.56
C CYS A 37 9.24 8.20 -3.95
N LEU A 38 9.74 8.21 -5.19
CA LEU A 38 10.80 7.32 -5.65
C LEU A 38 12.15 7.61 -4.96
N LEU A 39 12.43 8.88 -4.67
CA LEU A 39 13.63 9.26 -3.91
C LEU A 39 13.67 8.57 -2.54
N LEU A 40 12.52 8.36 -1.89
CA LEU A 40 12.43 7.62 -0.62
C LEU A 40 12.90 6.17 -0.74
N PHE A 41 12.63 5.49 -1.86
CA PHE A 41 13.14 4.14 -2.09
C PHE A 41 14.67 4.10 -2.16
N PHE A 42 15.27 5.10 -2.77
CA PHE A 42 16.74 5.19 -2.84
C PHE A 42 17.34 5.48 -1.47
N LEU A 43 16.76 6.40 -0.70
CA LEU A 43 17.20 6.71 0.67
C LEU A 43 17.01 5.54 1.64
N SER A 44 15.98 4.70 1.45
CA SER A 44 15.71 3.54 2.32
C SER A 44 16.53 2.30 2.00
N GLY A 45 17.44 2.36 1.01
CA GLY A 45 18.32 1.26 0.63
C GLY A 45 17.64 0.16 -0.22
N LYS A 46 16.39 0.32 -0.63
CA LYS A 46 15.67 -0.60 -1.52
C LYS A 46 15.75 -0.17 -2.99
N ALA A 47 16.94 0.19 -3.45
CA ALA A 47 17.19 0.75 -4.77
C ALA A 47 16.66 -0.14 -5.92
N ARG A 48 16.74 -1.47 -5.82
CA ARG A 48 16.26 -2.37 -6.89
C ARG A 48 14.75 -2.22 -7.16
N ALA A 49 13.94 -2.10 -6.11
CA ALA A 49 12.50 -1.86 -6.27
C ALA A 49 12.24 -0.45 -6.79
N GLY A 50 12.97 0.54 -6.25
CA GLY A 50 12.89 1.93 -6.71
C GLY A 50 13.22 2.10 -8.18
N VAL A 51 14.31 1.49 -8.67
CA VAL A 51 14.68 1.54 -10.10
C VAL A 51 13.62 0.88 -10.98
N ARG A 52 13.11 -0.30 -10.60
CA ARG A 52 12.07 -0.98 -11.39
C ARG A 52 10.80 -0.13 -11.52
N LEU A 53 10.34 0.46 -10.43
CA LEU A 53 9.15 1.32 -10.40
C LEU A 53 9.40 2.65 -11.12
N SER A 54 10.60 3.21 -11.02
CA SER A 54 11.03 4.41 -11.73
C SER A 54 11.01 4.18 -13.24
N VAL A 55 11.62 3.10 -13.72
CA VAL A 55 11.64 2.76 -15.15
C VAL A 55 10.22 2.55 -15.68
N LEU A 56 9.36 1.89 -14.91
CA LEU A 56 7.96 1.69 -15.27
C LEU A 56 7.21 3.02 -15.40
N TYR A 57 7.34 3.90 -14.40
CA TYR A 57 6.64 5.19 -14.39
C TYR A 57 7.13 6.13 -15.51
N PHE A 58 8.44 6.34 -15.62
CA PHE A 58 9.02 7.23 -16.62
C PHE A 58 8.89 6.65 -18.03
N GLY A 59 8.88 5.31 -18.16
CA GLY A 59 8.59 4.65 -19.44
C GLY A 59 7.17 4.93 -19.93
N LEU A 60 6.15 4.78 -19.06
CA LEU A 60 4.77 5.12 -19.39
C LEU A 60 4.59 6.62 -19.67
N LEU A 61 5.25 7.46 -18.89
CA LEU A 61 5.23 8.92 -19.10
C LEU A 61 5.86 9.31 -20.45
N ALA A 62 6.95 8.65 -20.86
CA ALA A 62 7.56 8.87 -22.17
C ALA A 62 6.64 8.42 -23.30
N VAL A 63 5.95 7.29 -23.15
CA VAL A 63 4.93 6.84 -24.13
C VAL A 63 3.82 7.87 -24.27
N ASP A 64 3.33 8.40 -23.15
CA ASP A 64 2.26 9.39 -23.14
C ASP A 64 2.68 10.72 -23.79
N LEU A 65 3.92 11.18 -23.56
CA LEU A 65 4.42 12.45 -24.12
C LEU A 65 4.90 12.36 -25.57
N PHE A 66 5.47 11.22 -25.98
CA PHE A 66 6.12 11.11 -27.31
C PHE A 66 5.30 10.30 -28.31
N VAL A 67 4.60 9.26 -27.88
CA VAL A 67 3.88 8.36 -28.78
C VAL A 67 2.46 8.86 -29.03
N VAL A 68 1.74 9.23 -27.98
CA VAL A 68 0.33 9.65 -28.09
C VAL A 68 0.13 10.88 -29.01
N PRO A 69 0.93 11.96 -28.92
CA PRO A 69 0.73 13.14 -29.79
C PRO A 69 1.12 12.92 -31.26
N ARG A 70 1.97 11.91 -31.52
CA ARG A 70 2.44 11.59 -32.89
C ARG A 70 1.61 10.52 -33.59
N ALA A 71 0.85 9.77 -32.83
CA ALA A 71 0.00 8.71 -33.32
C ALA A 71 -1.33 9.33 -33.77
N GLY A 72 -1.64 9.28 -35.04
CA GLY A 72 -2.90 9.80 -35.62
C GLY A 72 -4.14 9.13 -35.04
N ASP A 73 -5.35 9.51 -35.47
CA ASP A 73 -6.68 9.13 -34.96
C ASP A 73 -7.06 7.65 -35.13
N GLY A 74 -6.19 6.74 -34.68
CA GLY A 74 -6.47 5.28 -34.68
C GLY A 74 -7.16 4.83 -33.40
N VAL A 75 -8.26 4.06 -33.52
CA VAL A 75 -8.99 3.49 -32.35
C VAL A 75 -8.06 2.69 -31.43
N LEU A 76 -7.12 1.93 -32.00
CA LEU A 76 -6.12 1.17 -31.25
C LEU A 76 -5.20 2.06 -30.42
N LEU A 77 -4.82 3.21 -30.96
CA LEU A 77 -3.93 4.17 -30.31
C LEU A 77 -4.65 4.94 -29.19
N ASN A 78 -5.92 5.26 -29.39
CA ASN A 78 -6.75 5.84 -28.32
C ASN A 78 -6.96 4.86 -27.17
N LEU A 79 -7.14 3.58 -27.44
CA LEU A 79 -7.19 2.54 -26.39
C LEU A 79 -5.85 2.42 -25.66
N LEU A 80 -4.73 2.45 -26.38
CA LEU A 80 -3.40 2.39 -25.79
C LEU A 80 -3.13 3.61 -24.90
N SER A 81 -3.50 4.81 -25.34
CA SER A 81 -3.37 6.02 -24.54
C SER A 81 -4.23 5.98 -23.28
N LEU A 82 -5.47 5.51 -23.39
CA LEU A 82 -6.37 5.37 -22.24
C LEU A 82 -5.80 4.43 -21.18
N VAL A 83 -5.28 3.28 -21.60
CA VAL A 83 -4.65 2.31 -20.70
C VAL A 83 -3.35 2.87 -20.12
N SER A 84 -2.50 3.52 -20.93
CA SER A 84 -1.24 4.11 -20.48
C SER A 84 -1.46 5.18 -19.40
N VAL A 85 -2.37 6.11 -19.64
CA VAL A 85 -2.73 7.20 -18.71
C VAL A 85 -3.36 6.61 -17.45
N GLY A 86 -4.29 5.66 -17.57
CA GLY A 86 -4.95 5.03 -16.43
C GLY A 86 -3.97 4.29 -15.52
N VAL A 87 -3.07 3.49 -16.09
CA VAL A 87 -2.04 2.77 -15.32
C VAL A 87 -1.06 3.75 -14.69
N ARG A 88 -0.64 4.80 -15.43
CA ARG A 88 0.28 5.82 -14.92
C ARG A 88 -0.28 6.56 -13.71
N MET A 89 -1.55 6.93 -13.73
CA MET A 89 -2.22 7.60 -12.61
C MET A 89 -2.28 6.75 -11.34
N MET A 90 -2.36 5.42 -11.48
CA MET A 90 -2.34 4.49 -10.34
C MET A 90 -0.95 4.30 -9.73
N LEU A 91 0.12 4.53 -10.49
CA LEU A 91 1.49 4.26 -10.06
C LEU A 91 1.94 5.03 -8.82
N PRO A 92 1.66 6.33 -8.62
CA PRO A 92 2.03 7.03 -7.39
C PRO A 92 1.49 6.37 -6.14
N CYS A 93 0.24 5.89 -6.17
CA CYS A 93 -0.39 5.17 -5.08
C CYS A 93 0.29 3.81 -4.83
N ILE A 94 0.58 3.06 -5.90
CA ILE A 94 1.28 1.77 -5.83
C ILE A 94 2.71 1.95 -5.28
N ILE A 95 3.43 2.96 -5.74
CA ILE A 95 4.79 3.29 -5.29
C ILE A 95 4.78 3.62 -3.80
N THR A 96 3.90 4.50 -3.36
CA THR A 96 3.81 4.91 -1.96
C THR A 96 3.36 3.76 -1.07
N GLY A 97 2.39 2.95 -1.53
CA GLY A 97 1.96 1.73 -0.84
C GLY A 97 3.07 0.71 -0.71
N ALA A 98 3.76 0.40 -1.80
CA ALA A 98 4.90 -0.52 -1.80
C ALA A 98 6.03 -0.05 -0.88
N TYR A 99 6.29 1.26 -0.82
CA TYR A 99 7.24 1.86 0.11
C TYR A 99 6.79 1.65 1.57
N ALA A 100 5.55 2.01 1.90
CA ALA A 100 5.01 1.88 3.24
C ALA A 100 5.07 0.42 3.73
N PHE A 101 4.55 -0.52 2.94
CA PHE A 101 4.56 -1.95 3.30
C PHE A 101 5.96 -2.56 3.39
N SER A 102 6.87 -2.14 2.51
CA SER A 102 8.21 -2.73 2.48
C SER A 102 9.14 -2.21 3.56
N THR A 103 8.86 -1.03 4.14
CA THR A 103 9.74 -0.37 5.11
C THR A 103 9.15 -0.24 6.51
N THR A 104 7.90 -0.66 6.72
CA THR A 104 7.23 -0.59 8.02
C THR A 104 7.08 -1.98 8.60
N THR A 105 7.56 -2.16 9.83
CA THR A 105 7.30 -3.40 10.58
C THR A 105 5.95 -3.32 11.29
N VAL A 106 5.38 -4.48 11.58
CA VAL A 106 4.09 -4.58 12.30
C VAL A 106 4.13 -3.86 13.64
N GLY A 107 5.25 -4.02 14.37
CA GLY A 107 5.45 -3.37 15.66
C GLY A 107 5.48 -1.85 15.56
N GLU A 108 6.10 -1.31 14.52
CA GLU A 108 6.12 0.13 14.25
C GLU A 108 4.73 0.64 13.85
N LEU A 109 3.98 -0.13 13.05
CA LEU A 109 2.62 0.23 12.67
C LEU A 109 1.69 0.30 13.88
N THR A 110 1.71 -0.72 14.76
CA THR A 110 0.88 -0.74 15.96
C THR A 110 1.25 0.37 16.95
N ALA A 111 2.54 0.67 17.08
CA ALA A 111 3.01 1.79 17.91
C ALA A 111 2.57 3.15 17.32
N ALA A 112 2.57 3.30 16.00
CA ALA A 112 2.07 4.49 15.32
C ALA A 112 0.55 4.68 15.52
N LEU A 113 -0.24 3.60 15.34
CA LEU A 113 -1.68 3.60 15.57
C LEU A 113 -2.03 4.01 17.01
N ARG A 114 -1.29 3.48 18.00
CA ARG A 114 -1.47 3.84 19.41
C ARG A 114 -1.22 5.33 19.66
N ARG A 115 -0.20 5.90 19.03
CA ARG A 115 0.11 7.33 19.15
C ARG A 115 -0.85 8.24 18.38
N MET A 116 -1.62 7.71 17.43
CA MET A 116 -2.71 8.43 16.73
C MET A 116 -4.01 8.48 17.55
N HIS A 117 -3.95 8.08 18.85
CA HIS A 117 -5.10 8.06 19.78
C HIS A 117 -6.25 7.17 19.30
N LEU A 118 -5.95 6.15 18.51
CA LEU A 118 -6.96 5.13 18.20
C LEU A 118 -7.31 4.34 19.46
N PRO A 119 -8.58 3.94 19.63
CA PRO A 119 -9.01 3.18 20.79
C PRO A 119 -8.31 1.82 20.84
N GLU A 120 -7.94 1.38 22.03
CA GLU A 120 -7.24 0.10 22.23
C GLU A 120 -8.04 -1.09 21.71
N SER A 121 -9.37 -0.98 21.70
CA SER A 121 -10.27 -1.98 21.12
C SER A 121 -10.01 -2.27 19.63
N ILE A 122 -9.40 -1.35 18.88
CA ILE A 122 -9.02 -1.54 17.49
C ILE A 122 -7.54 -1.95 17.38
N ILE A 123 -6.69 -1.39 18.21
CA ILE A 123 -5.24 -1.61 18.15
C ILE A 123 -4.88 -3.05 18.52
N ILE A 124 -5.49 -3.58 19.59
CA ILE A 124 -5.19 -4.94 20.07
C ILE A 124 -5.56 -6.00 19.01
N PRO A 125 -6.79 -6.04 18.46
CA PRO A 125 -7.11 -6.99 17.40
C PRO A 125 -6.25 -6.82 16.14
N CYS A 126 -5.96 -5.58 15.72
CA CYS A 126 -5.09 -5.32 14.59
C CYS A 126 -3.68 -5.89 14.79
N ALA A 127 -3.10 -5.68 15.98
CA ALA A 127 -1.79 -6.21 16.33
C ALA A 127 -1.78 -7.75 16.31
N VAL A 128 -2.84 -8.36 16.81
CA VAL A 128 -3.02 -9.82 16.80
C VAL A 128 -3.12 -10.35 15.39
N VAL A 129 -4.01 -9.80 14.56
CA VAL A 129 -4.22 -10.23 13.17
C VAL A 129 -2.91 -10.19 12.37
N VAL A 130 -2.19 -9.07 12.42
CA VAL A 130 -0.96 -8.93 11.62
C VAL A 130 0.16 -9.87 12.11
N ARG A 131 0.20 -10.18 13.42
CA ARG A 131 1.15 -11.14 13.98
C ARG A 131 0.80 -12.58 13.58
N PHE A 132 -0.49 -12.89 13.52
CA PHE A 132 -0.98 -14.23 13.16
C PHE A 132 -0.88 -14.54 11.67
N PHE A 133 -0.86 -13.53 10.80
CA PHE A 133 -0.84 -13.73 9.36
C PHE A 133 0.31 -14.64 8.87
N PRO A 134 1.58 -14.46 9.30
CA PRO A 134 2.64 -15.40 8.93
C PRO A 134 2.43 -16.81 9.52
N THR A 135 1.92 -16.93 10.75
CA THR A 135 1.67 -18.22 11.40
C THR A 135 0.61 -19.03 10.65
N VAL A 136 -0.49 -18.40 10.24
CA VAL A 136 -1.53 -19.04 9.39
C VAL A 136 -0.93 -19.54 8.07
N GLY A 137 0.01 -18.80 7.49
CA GLY A 137 0.72 -19.21 6.28
C GLY A 137 1.59 -20.46 6.48
N GLU A 138 2.20 -20.60 7.65
CA GLU A 138 2.97 -21.79 8.05
C GLU A 138 2.03 -22.99 8.30
N ASP A 139 0.96 -22.80 9.05
CA ASP A 139 -0.07 -23.81 9.30
C ASP A 139 -0.65 -24.36 8.00
N TYR A 140 -0.97 -23.48 7.06
CA TYR A 140 -1.44 -23.87 5.72
C TYR A 140 -0.42 -24.79 5.02
N ARG A 141 0.87 -24.47 5.09
CA ARG A 141 1.92 -25.31 4.48
C ARG A 141 2.01 -26.69 5.16
N HIS A 142 1.93 -26.74 6.50
CA HIS A 142 1.95 -27.98 7.24
C HIS A 142 0.74 -28.85 6.96
N ILE A 143 -0.47 -28.27 6.92
CA ILE A 143 -1.69 -28.98 6.55
C ILE A 143 -1.58 -29.55 5.14
N ARG A 144 -1.12 -28.75 4.19
CA ARG A 144 -0.94 -29.21 2.81
C ARG A 144 0.09 -30.32 2.69
N ALA A 145 1.19 -30.27 3.42
CA ALA A 145 2.18 -31.33 3.46
C ALA A 145 1.61 -32.62 4.04
N ALA A 146 0.86 -32.54 5.16
CA ALA A 146 0.20 -33.67 5.77
C ALA A 146 -0.84 -34.34 4.86
N MET A 147 -1.58 -33.53 4.08
CA MET A 147 -2.53 -34.02 3.09
C MET A 147 -1.84 -34.73 1.92
N ALA A 148 -0.71 -34.21 1.46
CA ALA A 148 0.09 -34.84 0.42
C ALA A 148 0.58 -36.22 0.85
N LEU A 149 1.00 -36.37 2.12
CA LEU A 149 1.40 -37.68 2.68
C LEU A 149 0.25 -38.67 2.79
N ARG A 150 -0.99 -38.20 2.96
CA ARG A 150 -2.21 -39.03 2.96
C ARG A 150 -2.75 -39.33 1.57
N GLY A 151 -2.07 -38.87 0.51
CA GLY A 151 -2.53 -39.06 -0.88
C GLY A 151 -3.75 -38.21 -1.25
N ILE A 152 -4.18 -37.30 -0.38
CA ILE A 152 -5.33 -36.41 -0.60
C ILE A 152 -4.81 -35.11 -1.20
N ALA A 153 -5.34 -34.73 -2.38
CA ALA A 153 -5.03 -33.45 -3.04
C ALA A 153 -3.53 -33.19 -3.31
N ALA A 154 -2.74 -34.23 -3.57
CA ALA A 154 -1.29 -34.13 -3.75
C ALA A 154 -0.84 -33.47 -5.08
N GLY A 155 -1.75 -33.19 -6.02
CA GLY A 155 -1.42 -32.64 -7.34
C GLY A 155 -1.91 -31.20 -7.53
N ARG A 156 -1.14 -30.42 -8.34
CA ARG A 156 -1.57 -29.07 -8.80
C ARG A 156 -2.94 -29.06 -9.49
N GLY A 157 -3.42 -30.21 -9.98
CA GLY A 157 -4.73 -30.37 -10.61
C GLY A 157 -5.86 -30.80 -9.68
N ALA A 158 -5.57 -31.26 -8.45
CA ALA A 158 -6.61 -31.73 -7.52
C ALA A 158 -7.51 -30.57 -7.03
N LEU A 159 -6.93 -29.41 -6.83
CA LEU A 159 -7.65 -28.18 -6.47
C LEU A 159 -8.63 -27.75 -7.57
N LEU A 160 -8.31 -28.00 -8.84
CA LEU A 160 -9.15 -27.67 -9.99
C LEU A 160 -10.21 -28.74 -10.29
N ARG A 161 -9.94 -30.02 -9.96
CA ARG A 161 -10.89 -31.10 -10.18
C ARG A 161 -12.00 -31.18 -9.13
N HIS A 162 -11.66 -30.96 -7.87
CA HIS A 162 -12.59 -31.00 -6.73
C HIS A 162 -12.35 -29.83 -5.79
N PRO A 163 -12.73 -28.58 -6.19
CA PRO A 163 -12.37 -27.38 -5.44
C PRO A 163 -13.01 -27.36 -4.05
N VAL A 164 -14.26 -27.81 -3.91
CA VAL A 164 -14.99 -27.79 -2.64
C VAL A 164 -14.36 -28.75 -1.61
N GLN A 165 -14.08 -29.98 -2.02
CA GLN A 165 -13.46 -30.98 -1.14
C GLN A 165 -12.03 -30.56 -0.73
N SER A 166 -11.25 -30.04 -1.67
CA SER A 166 -9.90 -29.56 -1.39
C SER A 166 -9.90 -28.37 -0.41
N LEU A 167 -10.89 -27.48 -0.56
CA LEU A 167 -11.07 -26.36 0.35
C LEU A 167 -11.45 -26.83 1.76
N GLU A 168 -12.40 -27.78 1.86
CA GLU A 168 -12.84 -28.36 3.13
C GLU A 168 -11.69 -29.03 3.88
N TYR A 169 -10.90 -29.86 3.22
CA TYR A 169 -9.74 -30.53 3.82
C TYR A 169 -8.65 -29.58 4.31
N ILE A 170 -8.55 -28.38 3.74
CA ILE A 170 -7.61 -27.36 4.19
C ILE A 170 -8.24 -26.44 5.26
N LEU A 171 -9.48 -25.99 5.01
CA LEU A 171 -10.11 -24.99 5.87
C LEU A 171 -10.49 -25.54 7.23
N MET A 172 -10.99 -26.79 7.32
CA MET A 172 -11.43 -27.36 8.58
C MET A 172 -10.29 -27.47 9.61
N PRO A 173 -9.12 -28.07 9.30
CA PRO A 173 -8.02 -28.09 10.24
C PRO A 173 -7.50 -26.70 10.58
N LEU A 174 -7.48 -25.78 9.60
CA LEU A 174 -7.01 -24.42 9.79
C LEU A 174 -7.94 -23.65 10.75
N LEU A 175 -9.26 -23.78 10.60
CA LEU A 175 -10.24 -23.16 11.49
C LEU A 175 -10.18 -23.73 12.90
N MET A 176 -10.03 -25.07 13.02
CA MET A 176 -9.88 -25.71 14.34
C MET A 176 -8.63 -25.21 15.06
N ASN A 177 -7.50 -25.17 14.36
CA ASN A 177 -6.26 -24.64 14.95
C ASN A 177 -6.40 -23.15 15.31
N SER A 178 -6.98 -22.33 14.45
CA SER A 178 -7.22 -20.93 14.73
C SER A 178 -8.12 -20.71 15.95
N ASN A 179 -9.14 -21.55 16.14
CA ASN A 179 -10.02 -21.49 17.31
C ASN A 179 -9.27 -21.83 18.60
N ASN A 180 -8.44 -22.87 18.61
CA ASN A 180 -7.62 -23.23 19.75
C ASN A 180 -6.66 -22.09 20.12
N VAL A 181 -5.97 -21.54 19.11
CA VAL A 181 -5.07 -20.40 19.31
C VAL A 181 -5.82 -19.17 19.85
N ALA A 182 -7.05 -18.92 19.39
CA ALA A 182 -7.86 -17.80 19.88
C ALA A 182 -8.25 -17.99 21.37
N GLN A 183 -8.58 -19.23 21.78
CA GLN A 183 -8.88 -19.54 23.18
C GLN A 183 -7.64 -19.38 24.07
N ASP A 184 -6.50 -19.93 23.66
CA ASP A 184 -5.24 -19.82 24.38
C ASP A 184 -4.78 -18.37 24.52
N LEU A 185 -4.90 -17.60 23.43
CA LEU A 185 -4.56 -16.18 23.43
C LEU A 185 -5.49 -15.39 24.36
N SER A 186 -6.79 -15.69 24.35
CA SER A 186 -7.77 -15.04 25.23
C SER A 186 -7.47 -15.33 26.69
N ALA A 187 -7.19 -16.59 27.03
CA ALA A 187 -6.80 -17.00 28.40
C ALA A 187 -5.50 -16.28 28.82
N ALA A 188 -4.49 -16.26 27.95
CA ALA A 188 -3.23 -15.57 28.22
C ALA A 188 -3.40 -14.04 28.32
N ALA A 189 -4.29 -13.45 27.54
CA ALA A 189 -4.60 -12.03 27.60
C ALA A 189 -5.25 -11.65 28.95
N LEU A 190 -6.22 -12.43 29.40
CA LEU A 190 -6.87 -12.22 30.68
C LEU A 190 -5.90 -12.38 31.88
N THR A 191 -5.06 -13.40 31.85
CA THR A 191 -4.06 -13.62 32.91
C THR A 191 -3.00 -12.54 32.98
N LYS A 192 -2.65 -11.94 31.82
CA LYS A 192 -1.72 -10.81 31.75
C LYS A 192 -2.37 -9.44 31.97
N GLY A 193 -3.67 -9.40 32.20
CA GLY A 193 -4.40 -8.16 32.45
C GLY A 193 -4.51 -7.23 31.23
N ILE A 194 -4.49 -7.81 30.02
CA ILE A 194 -4.72 -7.02 28.80
C ILE A 194 -6.17 -6.52 28.80
N GLY A 195 -6.37 -5.21 28.69
CA GLY A 195 -7.69 -4.58 28.75
C GLY A 195 -8.03 -3.96 30.11
N LEU A 196 -7.17 -4.10 31.12
CA LEU A 196 -7.32 -3.35 32.36
C LEU A 196 -7.01 -1.86 32.13
N PRO A 197 -7.78 -0.95 32.75
CA PRO A 197 -7.49 0.48 32.65
C PRO A 197 -6.14 0.79 33.31
N GLY A 198 -5.17 1.26 32.53
CA GLY A 198 -3.84 1.59 33.03
C GLY A 198 -2.95 2.19 31.94
N ARG A 199 -1.80 2.74 32.32
CA ARG A 199 -0.79 3.20 31.37
C ARG A 199 -0.01 2.01 30.82
N HIS A 200 -0.22 1.71 29.56
CA HIS A 200 0.57 0.69 28.86
C HIS A 200 1.83 1.29 28.27
N THR A 201 2.98 0.69 28.59
CA THR A 201 4.27 1.05 28.00
C THR A 201 4.45 0.37 26.65
N CYS A 202 5.06 1.06 25.68
CA CYS A 202 5.33 0.52 24.36
C CYS A 202 6.82 0.18 24.26
N MET A 203 7.14 -1.03 23.81
CA MET A 203 8.52 -1.50 23.65
C MET A 203 9.24 -0.80 22.48
N THR A 204 8.48 -0.33 21.50
CA THR A 204 9.01 0.37 20.31
C THR A 204 8.87 1.87 20.51
N GLU A 205 9.99 2.55 20.75
CA GLU A 205 10.03 4.02 20.79
C GLU A 205 10.06 4.57 19.37
N LEU A 206 8.99 5.22 18.96
CA LEU A 206 8.96 6.02 17.73
C LEU A 206 9.43 7.44 18.07
N ARG A 207 10.46 7.92 17.40
CA ARG A 207 10.96 9.28 17.52
C ARG A 207 10.68 10.02 16.22
N LEU A 208 9.81 11.02 16.28
CA LEU A 208 9.57 11.92 15.15
C LEU A 208 10.85 12.71 14.86
N THR A 209 11.32 12.61 13.66
CA THR A 209 12.45 13.38 13.16
C THR A 209 11.93 14.57 12.33
N ALA A 210 12.70 15.67 12.25
CA ALA A 210 12.32 16.81 11.42
C ALA A 210 12.02 16.43 9.95
N TRP A 211 12.67 15.40 9.44
CA TRP A 211 12.44 14.85 8.11
C TRP A 211 11.04 14.25 7.91
N ASP A 212 10.41 13.75 8.98
CA ASP A 212 9.06 13.16 8.93
C ASP A 212 7.97 14.22 8.74
N PHE A 213 8.28 15.50 9.00
CA PHE A 213 7.40 16.64 8.69
C PHE A 213 7.78 17.30 7.37
N LEU A 214 9.07 17.49 7.12
CA LEU A 214 9.57 18.20 5.95
C LEU A 214 9.18 17.47 4.66
N TYR A 215 9.30 16.14 4.65
CA TYR A 215 9.06 15.33 3.45
C TYR A 215 7.59 15.29 3.02
N PRO A 216 6.63 15.00 3.92
CA PRO A 216 5.21 15.12 3.62
C PRO A 216 4.81 16.54 3.22
N ALA A 217 5.35 17.56 3.87
CA ALA A 217 5.10 18.96 3.50
C ALA A 217 5.59 19.26 2.07
N LEU A 218 6.76 18.76 1.68
CA LEU A 218 7.27 18.90 0.32
C LEU A 218 6.40 18.20 -0.71
N CYS A 219 5.88 17.01 -0.38
CA CYS A 219 4.98 16.26 -1.25
C CYS A 219 3.57 16.88 -1.38
N THR A 220 3.14 17.71 -0.41
CA THR A 220 1.87 18.44 -0.50
C THR A 220 1.94 19.67 -1.39
N LEU A 221 3.13 20.25 -1.62
CA LEU A 221 3.31 21.44 -2.45
C LEU A 221 2.72 21.32 -3.86
N PRO A 222 2.97 20.24 -4.63
CA PRO A 222 2.39 20.09 -5.98
C PRO A 222 0.86 20.02 -5.97
N LEU A 223 0.28 19.42 -4.93
CA LEU A 223 -1.17 19.33 -4.77
C LEU A 223 -1.77 20.70 -4.44
N LEU A 224 -1.17 21.45 -3.50
CA LEU A 224 -1.59 22.80 -3.14
C LEU A 224 -1.46 23.75 -4.31
N TRP A 225 -0.36 23.67 -5.09
CA TRP A 225 -0.16 24.48 -6.29
C TRP A 225 -1.31 24.31 -7.28
N LYS A 226 -1.78 23.10 -7.49
CA LYS A 226 -2.91 22.86 -8.38
C LYS A 226 -4.26 23.29 -7.79
N VAL A 227 -4.48 23.11 -6.51
CA VAL A 227 -5.72 23.56 -5.84
C VAL A 227 -5.83 25.09 -5.87
N VAL A 228 -4.70 25.78 -5.76
CA VAL A 228 -4.66 27.27 -5.82
C VAL A 228 -4.71 27.80 -7.26
N THR A 229 -4.26 27.01 -8.26
CA THR A 229 -4.27 27.42 -9.69
C THR A 229 -5.38 26.80 -10.56
N PRO A 230 -6.52 26.34 -10.08
CA PRO A 230 -7.55 25.68 -10.91
C PRO A 230 -8.30 26.62 -11.85
N VAL A 231 -8.16 27.91 -11.72
CA VAL A 231 -9.01 28.91 -12.38
C VAL A 231 -8.47 29.41 -13.72
N SER A 232 -7.16 29.25 -14.00
CA SER A 232 -6.56 29.86 -15.21
C SER A 232 -6.81 29.13 -16.52
N TYR A 233 -7.06 27.82 -16.51
CA TYR A 233 -7.13 27.04 -17.75
C TYR A 233 -8.54 26.87 -18.33
N THR A 234 -9.59 27.03 -17.52
CA THR A 234 -10.98 26.93 -17.99
C THR A 234 -11.46 28.21 -18.66
N HIS A 235 -10.94 29.38 -18.28
CA HIS A 235 -11.32 30.65 -18.89
C HIS A 235 -10.66 30.93 -20.26
N LEU A 236 -9.49 30.43 -20.52
CA LEU A 236 -8.83 30.62 -21.83
C LEU A 236 -9.50 29.80 -22.95
N ARG A 237 -10.00 28.59 -22.64
CA ARG A 237 -10.69 27.76 -23.62
C ARG A 237 -12.12 28.25 -23.95
N ALA A 238 -12.76 28.97 -23.03
CA ALA A 238 -14.08 29.54 -23.24
C ALA A 238 -14.06 30.79 -24.14
N HIS A 239 -12.89 31.46 -24.30
CA HIS A 239 -12.75 32.60 -25.20
C HIS A 239 -12.41 32.18 -26.61
N GLU A 240 -11.72 31.04 -26.83
CA GLU A 240 -11.42 30.57 -28.19
C GLU A 240 -12.63 29.98 -28.93
N THR A 241 -13.59 29.40 -28.21
CA THR A 241 -14.83 28.87 -28.83
C THR A 241 -15.88 29.93 -29.15
N LYS A 242 -15.69 31.20 -28.78
CA LYS A 242 -16.58 32.33 -29.16
C LYS A 242 -16.05 33.18 -30.33
N ALA A 243 -14.88 32.84 -30.86
CA ALA A 243 -14.25 33.60 -31.93
C ALA A 243 -14.22 32.85 -33.30
N ASN A 244 -14.94 31.74 -33.46
CA ASN A 244 -15.20 31.06 -34.74
C ASN A 244 -16.69 30.95 -35.00
#